data_70b8aac80eb0173060f151dbdef0531f
#
_entry.id   70b8aac80eb0173060f151dbdef0531f
#
_cell.length_a   1.000
_cell.length_b   1.000
_cell.length_c   1.000
_cell.angle_alpha   90.00
_cell.angle_beta   90.00
_cell.angle_gamma   90.00
#
_symmetry.space_group_name_H-M   'P 1'
#
loop_
_entity.id
_entity.type
_entity.pdbx_description
1 polymer ?
#
loop_
_entity_poly.entity_id
_entity_poly.type
_entity_poly.pdbx_seq_one_letter_code
_entity_poly.pdbx_strand_id
1 'polypeptide(L)'
;MLKAYKFRIYPTKSQRTKMERTLDLCRWTYNQTLAYRKDAWEKEGKSVSKYETHNLLPTWKEEKPELNDVFSQTLQNAQERVDLALKAFFRRVKAGENPGYPRFRGRGWYDSFTYPQKDGSLVGVDVGLESFATLSNGETIANPRFFREEEKELARVQRKISKAPKGTPERKKALRKVERVHERIANKRYDFAHKVSRYLVNRFGLIAFEDLSIQNMLKNHCLAKSISDVAWNMLVTLTSYKAASAGSMVVLVDPRNTSKMCPRCGILVEKTLSDRIHNCTQCGLSLDRDWNAAINILRLGLQSVGIKTVEACPF
;
A
#
# COMPACT_ATOMS: atom_id res chain seq x y z
N MET A 1 -8.30 6.27 12.56
CA MET A 1 -9.62 5.72 12.90
C MET A 1 -10.12 4.93 11.68
N LEU A 2 -10.30 3.62 11.80
CA LEU A 2 -10.85 2.78 10.72
C LEU A 2 -12.33 3.12 10.52
N LYS A 3 -12.74 3.33 9.27
CA LYS A 3 -14.14 3.58 8.90
C LYS A 3 -14.66 2.42 8.06
N ALA A 4 -15.83 1.90 8.40
CA ALA A 4 -16.52 0.89 7.63
C ALA A 4 -17.67 1.53 6.82
N TYR A 5 -17.77 1.16 5.56
CA TYR A 5 -18.84 1.59 4.67
C TYR A 5 -19.59 0.37 4.15
N LYS A 6 -20.92 0.46 4.06
CA LYS A 6 -21.77 -0.60 3.53
C LYS A 6 -22.29 -0.19 2.15
N PHE A 7 -21.99 -1.02 1.15
CA PHE A 7 -22.47 -0.83 -0.23
C PHE A 7 -23.25 -2.05 -0.69
N ARG A 8 -24.33 -1.82 -1.43
CA ARG A 8 -25.00 -2.89 -2.16
C ARG A 8 -24.27 -3.11 -3.48
N ILE A 9 -23.95 -4.36 -3.79
CA ILE A 9 -23.29 -4.75 -5.05
C ILE A 9 -24.29 -5.51 -5.94
N TYR A 10 -24.11 -5.38 -7.25
CA TYR A 10 -24.93 -6.05 -8.27
C TYR A 10 -24.02 -6.89 -9.16
N PRO A 11 -23.65 -8.12 -8.74
CA PRO A 11 -22.73 -8.96 -9.49
C PRO A 11 -23.38 -9.48 -10.77
N THR A 12 -22.58 -9.59 -11.84
CA THR A 12 -22.96 -10.34 -13.04
C THR A 12 -23.11 -11.83 -12.71
N LYS A 13 -23.72 -12.61 -13.61
CA LYS A 13 -23.90 -14.06 -13.42
C LYS A 13 -22.56 -14.76 -13.15
N SER A 14 -21.51 -14.45 -13.92
CA SER A 14 -20.17 -15.02 -13.73
C SER A 14 -19.55 -14.62 -12.39
N GLN A 15 -19.68 -13.35 -11.98
CA GLN A 15 -19.20 -12.89 -10.68
C GLN A 15 -19.92 -13.56 -9.52
N ARG A 16 -21.25 -13.73 -9.63
CA ARG A 16 -22.06 -14.44 -8.63
C ARG A 16 -21.57 -15.88 -8.46
N THR A 17 -21.37 -16.62 -9.54
CA THR A 17 -20.84 -18.00 -9.48
C THR A 17 -19.50 -18.08 -8.77
N LYS A 18 -18.57 -17.13 -9.04
CA LYS A 18 -17.28 -17.06 -8.34
C LYS A 18 -17.43 -16.75 -6.85
N MET A 19 -18.33 -15.84 -6.49
CA MET A 19 -18.59 -15.48 -5.08
C MET A 19 -19.22 -16.67 -4.32
N GLU A 20 -20.18 -17.36 -4.90
CA GLU A 20 -20.82 -18.56 -4.34
C GLU A 20 -19.80 -19.68 -4.13
N ARG A 21 -18.92 -19.91 -5.12
CA ARG A 21 -17.81 -20.87 -4.98
C ARG A 21 -16.88 -20.49 -3.83
N THR A 22 -16.53 -19.21 -3.70
CA THR A 22 -15.70 -18.72 -2.58
C THR A 22 -16.39 -18.97 -1.24
N LEU A 23 -17.70 -18.68 -1.14
CA LEU A 23 -18.50 -18.96 0.07
C LEU A 23 -18.50 -20.45 0.42
N ASP A 24 -18.69 -21.33 -0.55
CA ASP A 24 -18.71 -22.79 -0.34
C ASP A 24 -17.37 -23.31 0.15
N LEU A 25 -16.25 -22.81 -0.42
CA LEU A 25 -14.89 -23.19 0.02
C LEU A 25 -14.55 -22.66 1.42
N CYS A 26 -14.94 -21.43 1.73
CA CYS A 26 -14.81 -20.87 3.09
C CYS A 26 -15.67 -21.65 4.11
N ARG A 27 -16.89 -22.02 3.75
CA ARG A 27 -17.78 -22.85 4.57
C ARG A 27 -17.18 -24.22 4.83
N TRP A 28 -16.63 -24.87 3.80
CA TRP A 28 -15.92 -26.13 3.95
C TRP A 28 -14.75 -25.99 4.93
N THR A 29 -13.90 -24.97 4.76
CA THR A 29 -12.76 -24.70 5.64
C THR A 29 -13.21 -24.46 7.09
N TYR A 30 -14.28 -23.69 7.32
CA TYR A 30 -14.88 -23.50 8.64
C TYR A 30 -15.28 -24.84 9.27
N ASN A 31 -16.03 -25.66 8.53
CA ASN A 31 -16.54 -26.93 9.02
C ASN A 31 -15.40 -27.92 9.30
N GLN A 32 -14.42 -27.99 8.42
CA GLN A 32 -13.24 -28.85 8.59
C GLN A 32 -12.41 -28.45 9.81
N THR A 33 -12.23 -27.14 10.02
CA THR A 33 -11.55 -26.62 11.21
C THR A 33 -12.32 -26.98 12.49
N LEU A 34 -13.64 -26.85 12.49
CA LEU A 34 -14.47 -27.18 13.64
C LEU A 34 -14.44 -28.68 13.94
N ALA A 35 -14.55 -29.51 12.89
CA ALA A 35 -14.43 -30.98 13.01
C ALA A 35 -13.09 -31.40 13.60
N TYR A 36 -11.99 -30.89 13.04
CA TYR A 36 -10.63 -31.20 13.52
C TYR A 36 -10.45 -30.84 14.99
N ARG A 37 -10.89 -29.65 15.42
CA ARG A 37 -10.77 -29.22 16.82
C ARG A 37 -11.66 -30.01 17.76
N LYS A 38 -12.86 -30.40 17.31
CA LYS A 38 -13.77 -31.25 18.07
C LYS A 38 -13.20 -32.65 18.24
N ASP A 39 -12.74 -33.25 17.15
CA ASP A 39 -12.14 -34.62 17.17
C ASP A 39 -10.89 -34.69 18.04
N ALA A 40 -10.01 -33.67 17.96
CA ALA A 40 -8.80 -33.63 18.81
C ALA A 40 -9.16 -33.58 20.31
N TRP A 41 -10.22 -32.84 20.64
CA TRP A 41 -10.70 -32.80 22.03
C TRP A 41 -11.37 -34.09 22.48
N GLU A 42 -12.25 -34.66 21.67
CA GLU A 42 -13.02 -35.87 22.03
C GLU A 42 -12.14 -37.10 22.08
N LYS A 43 -11.12 -37.24 21.19
CA LYS A 43 -10.26 -38.40 21.10
C LYS A 43 -9.01 -38.35 21.97
N GLU A 44 -8.43 -37.16 22.11
CA GLU A 44 -7.10 -36.93 22.70
C GLU A 44 -7.12 -35.99 23.91
N GLY A 45 -8.25 -35.34 24.22
CA GLY A 45 -8.31 -34.26 25.21
C GLY A 45 -7.45 -33.01 24.88
N LYS A 46 -7.01 -32.92 23.64
CA LYS A 46 -6.07 -31.89 23.19
C LYS A 46 -6.78 -30.62 22.76
N SER A 47 -6.38 -29.48 23.33
CA SER A 47 -6.82 -28.16 22.89
C SER A 47 -5.95 -27.68 21.74
N VAL A 48 -6.53 -27.51 20.55
CA VAL A 48 -5.85 -27.05 19.33
C VAL A 48 -5.96 -25.55 19.20
N SER A 49 -4.82 -24.86 19.00
CA SER A 49 -4.74 -23.41 18.79
C SER A 49 -5.12 -23.00 17.36
N LYS A 50 -5.38 -21.69 17.16
CA LYS A 50 -5.62 -21.17 15.80
C LYS A 50 -4.40 -21.33 14.89
N TYR A 51 -3.18 -21.23 15.43
CA TYR A 51 -1.95 -21.37 14.64
C TYR A 51 -1.75 -22.79 14.13
N GLU A 52 -2.05 -23.79 14.98
CA GLU A 52 -2.01 -25.20 14.56
C GLU A 52 -3.00 -25.45 13.43
N THR A 53 -4.23 -24.89 13.50
CA THR A 53 -5.21 -25.05 12.41
C THR A 53 -4.78 -24.32 11.14
N HIS A 54 -4.12 -23.15 11.22
CA HIS A 54 -3.57 -22.46 10.05
C HIS A 54 -2.50 -23.29 9.33
N ASN A 55 -1.66 -24.01 10.11
CA ASN A 55 -0.62 -24.89 9.57
C ASN A 55 -1.17 -26.12 8.84
N LEU A 56 -2.44 -26.48 9.02
CA LEU A 56 -3.10 -27.56 8.27
C LEU A 56 -3.57 -27.11 6.88
N LEU A 57 -3.64 -25.83 6.61
CA LEU A 57 -4.17 -25.32 5.35
C LEU A 57 -3.39 -25.78 4.11
N PRO A 58 -2.03 -25.87 4.11
CA PRO A 58 -1.28 -26.43 3.01
C PRO A 58 -1.70 -27.90 2.72
N THR A 59 -1.77 -28.75 3.72
CA THR A 59 -2.20 -30.15 3.58
C THR A 59 -3.62 -30.24 3.02
N TRP A 60 -4.55 -29.44 3.53
CA TRP A 60 -5.93 -29.40 2.99
C TRP A 60 -6.00 -28.91 1.54
N LYS A 61 -5.05 -28.07 1.10
CA LYS A 61 -4.94 -27.67 -0.30
C LYS A 61 -4.41 -28.78 -1.22
N GLU A 62 -3.61 -29.68 -0.69
CA GLU A 62 -3.18 -30.89 -1.40
C GLU A 62 -4.34 -31.87 -1.53
N GLU A 63 -5.08 -32.11 -0.44
CA GLU A 63 -6.27 -33.00 -0.44
C GLU A 63 -7.43 -32.46 -1.27
N LYS A 64 -7.59 -31.13 -1.28
CA LYS A 64 -8.65 -30.41 -1.99
C LYS A 64 -8.09 -29.23 -2.80
N PRO A 65 -7.59 -29.49 -4.03
CA PRO A 65 -6.93 -28.49 -4.86
C PRO A 65 -7.77 -27.23 -5.17
N GLU A 66 -9.11 -27.34 -5.13
CA GLU A 66 -10.04 -26.23 -5.34
C GLU A 66 -9.85 -25.10 -4.31
N LEU A 67 -9.28 -25.39 -3.13
CA LEU A 67 -8.96 -24.38 -2.14
C LEU A 67 -7.91 -23.35 -2.64
N ASN A 68 -7.15 -23.70 -3.68
CA ASN A 68 -6.21 -22.79 -4.31
C ASN A 68 -6.90 -21.68 -5.12
N ASP A 69 -8.18 -21.83 -5.46
CA ASP A 69 -8.98 -20.79 -6.12
C ASP A 69 -9.34 -19.64 -5.18
N VAL A 70 -9.11 -19.80 -3.87
CA VAL A 70 -9.40 -18.80 -2.84
C VAL A 70 -8.12 -18.36 -2.13
N PHE A 71 -7.96 -17.06 -1.92
CA PHE A 71 -6.83 -16.52 -1.18
C PHE A 71 -6.67 -17.19 0.19
N SER A 72 -5.46 -17.65 0.51
CA SER A 72 -5.15 -18.35 1.77
C SER A 72 -5.62 -17.57 3.00
N GLN A 73 -5.48 -16.24 2.99
CA GLN A 73 -5.91 -15.38 4.11
C GLN A 73 -7.43 -15.36 4.29
N THR A 74 -8.21 -15.49 3.22
CA THR A 74 -9.67 -15.61 3.30
C THR A 74 -10.06 -16.95 3.93
N LEU A 75 -9.33 -18.03 3.61
CA LEU A 75 -9.52 -19.34 4.24
C LEU A 75 -9.05 -19.32 5.71
N GLN A 76 -7.93 -18.68 6.02
CA GLN A 76 -7.47 -18.47 7.41
C GLN A 76 -8.48 -17.66 8.21
N ASN A 77 -9.12 -16.65 7.62
CA ASN A 77 -10.20 -15.93 8.30
C ASN A 77 -11.41 -16.83 8.60
N ALA A 78 -11.73 -17.79 7.73
CA ALA A 78 -12.76 -18.78 8.02
C ALA A 78 -12.38 -19.66 9.21
N GLN A 79 -11.10 -20.06 9.35
CA GLN A 79 -10.57 -20.77 10.52
C GLN A 79 -10.63 -19.91 11.80
N GLU A 80 -10.27 -18.62 11.69
CA GLU A 80 -10.36 -17.67 12.82
C GLU A 80 -11.79 -17.51 13.35
N ARG A 81 -12.80 -17.55 12.48
CA ARG A 81 -14.21 -17.50 12.90
C ARG A 81 -14.58 -18.68 13.81
N VAL A 82 -14.00 -19.85 13.60
CA VAL A 82 -14.15 -21.01 14.53
C VAL A 82 -13.51 -20.69 15.88
N ASP A 83 -12.29 -20.13 15.87
CA ASP A 83 -11.59 -19.73 17.10
C ASP A 83 -12.39 -18.71 17.90
N LEU A 84 -12.94 -17.69 17.24
CA LEU A 84 -13.80 -16.70 17.88
C LEU A 84 -15.09 -17.31 18.44
N ALA A 85 -15.71 -18.26 17.72
CA ALA A 85 -16.91 -18.94 18.18
C ALA A 85 -16.62 -19.80 19.43
N LEU A 86 -15.49 -20.51 19.46
CA LEU A 86 -15.06 -21.30 20.64
C LEU A 86 -14.69 -20.38 21.81
N LYS A 87 -13.98 -19.29 21.58
CA LYS A 87 -13.71 -18.29 22.63
C LYS A 87 -15.00 -17.70 23.23
N ALA A 88 -15.98 -17.42 22.39
CA ALA A 88 -17.28 -16.92 22.84
C ALA A 88 -18.05 -18.01 23.64
N PHE A 89 -17.95 -19.29 23.25
CA PHE A 89 -18.48 -20.41 23.97
C PHE A 89 -17.86 -20.52 25.38
N PHE A 90 -16.53 -20.62 25.47
CA PHE A 90 -15.83 -20.74 26.76
C PHE A 90 -16.03 -19.52 27.67
N ARG A 91 -16.11 -18.30 27.11
CA ARG A 91 -16.41 -17.10 27.89
C ARG A 91 -17.76 -17.22 28.57
N ARG A 92 -18.81 -17.69 27.87
CA ARG A 92 -20.15 -17.88 28.41
C ARG A 92 -20.19 -19.02 29.42
N VAL A 93 -19.50 -20.12 29.20
CA VAL A 93 -19.36 -21.19 30.20
C VAL A 93 -18.73 -20.65 31.48
N LYS A 94 -17.67 -19.86 31.41
CA LYS A 94 -17.05 -19.23 32.58
C LYS A 94 -17.97 -18.25 33.32
N ALA A 95 -18.91 -17.61 32.60
CA ALA A 95 -19.92 -16.73 33.19
C ALA A 95 -21.10 -17.48 33.79
N GLY A 96 -21.09 -18.81 33.79
CA GLY A 96 -22.19 -19.64 34.34
C GLY A 96 -23.41 -19.73 33.43
N GLU A 97 -23.31 -19.26 32.19
CA GLU A 97 -24.36 -19.38 31.20
C GLU A 97 -24.39 -20.81 30.65
N ASN A 98 -25.50 -21.22 30.03
CA ASN A 98 -25.62 -22.50 29.30
C ASN A 98 -25.51 -22.27 27.78
N PRO A 99 -24.30 -22.07 27.20
CA PRO A 99 -24.10 -21.76 25.80
C PRO A 99 -24.12 -23.04 24.96
N GLY A 100 -24.74 -22.96 23.78
CA GLY A 100 -24.61 -24.02 22.78
C GLY A 100 -23.19 -24.08 22.22
N TYR A 101 -22.69 -25.29 21.99
CA TYR A 101 -21.42 -25.50 21.27
C TYR A 101 -21.47 -24.95 19.83
N PRO A 102 -20.37 -24.45 19.25
CA PRO A 102 -20.33 -23.97 17.86
C PRO A 102 -20.84 -25.06 16.90
N ARG A 103 -21.72 -24.64 15.97
CA ARG A 103 -22.39 -25.57 15.04
C ARG A 103 -21.72 -25.55 13.68
N PHE A 104 -21.75 -26.70 12.98
CA PHE A 104 -21.44 -26.78 11.56
C PHE A 104 -22.35 -25.88 10.76
N ARG A 105 -21.82 -25.27 9.70
CA ARG A 105 -22.55 -24.35 8.83
C ARG A 105 -23.05 -25.09 7.60
N GLY A 106 -24.36 -25.11 7.43
CA GLY A 106 -25.03 -25.59 6.23
C GLY A 106 -24.96 -24.58 5.07
N ARG A 107 -25.39 -25.04 3.88
CA ARG A 107 -25.54 -24.15 2.73
C ARG A 107 -26.61 -23.12 3.04
N GLY A 108 -26.34 -21.83 2.78
CA GLY A 108 -27.24 -20.71 3.15
C GLY A 108 -27.06 -20.17 4.58
N TRP A 109 -26.27 -20.84 5.43
CA TRP A 109 -25.93 -20.35 6.79
C TRP A 109 -24.49 -19.82 6.90
N TYR A 110 -23.74 -19.86 5.80
CA TYR A 110 -22.43 -19.23 5.67
C TYR A 110 -22.50 -18.24 4.52
N ASP A 111 -22.75 -16.97 4.85
CA ASP A 111 -23.21 -15.94 3.93
C ASP A 111 -22.19 -14.82 3.69
N SER A 112 -21.01 -14.93 4.27
CA SER A 112 -19.99 -13.89 4.19
C SER A 112 -18.58 -14.44 4.21
N PHE A 113 -17.69 -13.80 3.48
CA PHE A 113 -16.25 -14.00 3.58
C PHE A 113 -15.55 -12.65 3.68
N THR A 114 -14.35 -12.64 4.22
CA THR A 114 -13.55 -11.44 4.44
C THR A 114 -12.23 -11.60 3.72
N TYR A 115 -11.82 -10.57 3.02
CA TYR A 115 -10.44 -10.38 2.60
C TYR A 115 -9.74 -9.55 3.69
N PRO A 116 -9.04 -10.17 4.66
CA PRO A 116 -8.49 -9.47 5.82
C PRO A 116 -7.37 -8.52 5.47
N GLN A 117 -6.69 -8.79 4.38
CA GLN A 117 -5.64 -7.94 3.84
C GLN A 117 -5.91 -7.71 2.35
N LYS A 118 -5.50 -6.54 1.84
CA LYS A 118 -5.24 -6.38 0.41
C LYS A 118 -4.14 -7.36 0.02
N ASP A 119 -4.11 -7.75 -1.25
CA ASP A 119 -3.00 -8.52 -1.80
C ASP A 119 -1.73 -8.00 -1.16
N GLY A 120 -0.97 -8.89 -0.50
CA GLY A 120 0.20 -8.50 0.29
C GLY A 120 1.34 -7.94 -0.55
N SER A 121 1.03 -7.35 -1.69
CA SER A 121 1.98 -6.66 -2.54
C SER A 121 2.56 -5.47 -1.78
N LEU A 122 3.85 -5.48 -1.70
CA LEU A 122 4.67 -4.53 -0.96
C LEU A 122 5.39 -3.66 -1.99
N VAL A 123 5.52 -2.37 -1.73
CA VAL A 123 6.19 -1.46 -2.66
C VAL A 123 7.08 -0.45 -1.94
N GLY A 124 8.29 -0.26 -2.46
CA GLY A 124 9.13 0.88 -2.19
C GLY A 124 8.92 1.94 -3.27
N VAL A 125 8.89 3.18 -2.88
CA VAL A 125 8.62 4.33 -3.75
C VAL A 125 9.76 5.33 -3.61
N ASP A 126 10.58 5.43 -4.63
CA ASP A 126 11.55 6.52 -4.78
C ASP A 126 10.90 7.69 -5.50
N VAL A 127 11.02 8.89 -4.93
CA VAL A 127 10.41 10.12 -5.50
C VAL A 127 11.49 11.00 -6.11
N GLY A 128 11.30 11.38 -7.38
CA GLY A 128 12.31 12.08 -8.17
C GLY A 128 11.79 13.30 -8.92
N LEU A 129 12.73 14.03 -9.53
CA LEU A 129 12.43 15.19 -10.40
C LEU A 129 12.25 14.79 -11.87
N GLU A 130 12.91 13.74 -12.31
CA GLU A 130 12.78 13.21 -13.67
C GLU A 130 11.48 12.42 -13.81
N SER A 131 11.35 11.34 -13.10
CA SER A 131 10.08 10.66 -12.81
C SER A 131 9.51 11.18 -11.50
N PHE A 132 8.20 11.33 -11.41
CA PHE A 132 7.54 11.73 -10.18
C PHE A 132 7.75 10.71 -9.07
N ALA A 133 7.65 9.42 -9.43
CA ALA A 133 7.95 8.31 -8.56
C ALA A 133 8.38 7.09 -9.38
N THR A 134 9.34 6.31 -8.85
CA THR A 134 9.75 5.01 -9.35
C THR A 134 9.41 3.96 -8.29
N LEU A 135 8.73 2.90 -8.70
CA LEU A 135 8.28 1.83 -7.82
C LEU A 135 9.28 0.66 -7.84
N SER A 136 9.38 -0.07 -6.74
CA SER A 136 10.27 -1.24 -6.64
C SER A 136 9.92 -2.38 -7.60
N ASN A 137 8.70 -2.41 -8.15
CA ASN A 137 8.29 -3.34 -9.21
C ASN A 137 8.71 -2.91 -10.62
N GLY A 138 9.46 -1.80 -10.77
CA GLY A 138 9.93 -1.25 -12.05
C GLY A 138 8.95 -0.29 -12.73
N GLU A 139 7.75 -0.09 -12.21
CA GLU A 139 6.82 0.92 -12.74
C GLU A 139 7.32 2.33 -12.44
N THR A 140 7.15 3.24 -13.39
CA THR A 140 7.48 4.66 -13.24
C THR A 140 6.23 5.53 -13.43
N ILE A 141 6.09 6.54 -12.59
CA ILE A 141 5.05 7.55 -12.68
C ILE A 141 5.68 8.83 -13.21
N ALA A 142 5.24 9.28 -14.38
CA ALA A 142 5.80 10.45 -15.03
C ALA A 142 5.57 11.74 -14.22
N ASN A 143 6.55 12.65 -14.25
CA ASN A 143 6.42 13.95 -13.62
C ASN A 143 5.67 14.91 -14.56
N PRO A 144 4.47 15.39 -14.19
CA PRO A 144 3.65 16.25 -15.05
C PRO A 144 4.18 17.66 -15.20
N ARG A 145 5.10 18.13 -14.35
CA ARG A 145 5.76 19.45 -14.42
C ARG A 145 4.79 20.63 -14.58
N PHE A 146 3.71 20.65 -13.84
CA PHE A 146 2.60 21.61 -13.97
C PHE A 146 3.03 23.08 -13.92
N PHE A 147 4.05 23.41 -13.12
CA PHE A 147 4.56 24.76 -13.06
C PHE A 147 5.21 25.19 -14.39
N ARG A 148 5.96 24.29 -15.04
CA ARG A 148 6.63 24.61 -16.32
C ARG A 148 5.64 24.83 -17.46
N GLU A 149 4.52 24.11 -17.45
CA GLU A 149 3.44 24.34 -18.42
C GLU A 149 2.87 25.75 -18.33
N GLU A 150 2.66 26.24 -17.12
CA GLU A 150 2.04 27.55 -16.85
C GLU A 150 3.08 28.68 -16.72
N GLU A 151 4.37 28.40 -16.76
CA GLU A 151 5.45 29.36 -16.51
C GLU A 151 5.43 30.54 -17.49
N LYS A 152 5.16 30.28 -18.77
CA LYS A 152 5.08 31.35 -19.81
C LYS A 152 3.89 32.27 -19.54
N GLU A 153 2.76 31.73 -19.13
CA GLU A 153 1.59 32.56 -18.79
C GLU A 153 1.85 33.38 -17.54
N LEU A 154 2.42 32.78 -16.50
CA LEU A 154 2.78 33.41 -15.27
C LEU A 154 3.74 34.60 -15.51
N ALA A 155 4.81 34.36 -16.28
CA ALA A 155 5.77 35.42 -16.64
C ALA A 155 5.12 36.56 -17.42
N ARG A 156 4.18 36.26 -18.34
CA ARG A 156 3.43 37.26 -19.10
C ARG A 156 2.57 38.14 -18.18
N VAL A 157 1.89 37.52 -17.22
CA VAL A 157 1.00 38.27 -16.29
C VAL A 157 1.83 39.05 -15.27
N GLN A 158 2.95 38.49 -14.77
CA GLN A 158 3.86 39.21 -13.87
C GLN A 158 4.46 40.47 -14.51
N ARG A 159 4.86 40.41 -15.79
CA ARG A 159 5.31 41.59 -16.54
C ARG A 159 4.22 42.69 -16.61
N LYS A 160 2.94 42.31 -16.71
CA LYS A 160 1.83 43.32 -16.66
C LYS A 160 1.71 43.94 -15.29
N ILE A 161 1.92 43.20 -14.21
CA ILE A 161 1.94 43.74 -12.84
C ILE A 161 3.08 44.76 -12.68
N SER A 162 4.28 44.42 -13.16
CA SER A 162 5.46 45.30 -13.06
C SER A 162 5.30 46.61 -13.82
N LYS A 163 4.55 46.62 -14.94
CA LYS A 163 4.30 47.79 -15.76
C LYS A 163 3.15 48.67 -15.21
N ALA A 164 2.22 48.11 -14.45
CA ALA A 164 1.06 48.87 -13.95
C ALA A 164 1.38 49.59 -12.64
N PRO A 165 1.07 50.86 -12.48
CA PRO A 165 1.29 51.64 -11.26
C PRO A 165 0.58 51.00 -10.05
N LYS A 166 1.17 51.18 -8.86
CA LYS A 166 0.55 50.68 -7.61
C LYS A 166 -0.80 51.37 -7.38
N GLY A 167 -1.81 50.58 -6.95
CA GLY A 167 -3.15 51.09 -6.63
C GLY A 167 -4.13 51.10 -7.80
N THR A 168 -3.69 50.95 -9.04
CA THR A 168 -4.57 51.01 -10.22
C THR A 168 -5.47 49.78 -10.39
N PRO A 169 -6.66 49.92 -11.02
CA PRO A 169 -7.55 48.81 -11.34
C PRO A 169 -6.88 47.75 -12.22
N GLU A 170 -6.03 48.17 -13.18
CA GLU A 170 -5.28 47.32 -14.09
C GLU A 170 -4.33 46.39 -13.30
N ARG A 171 -3.60 46.94 -12.30
CA ARG A 171 -2.72 46.17 -11.43
C ARG A 171 -3.50 45.16 -10.59
N LYS A 172 -4.64 45.54 -10.01
CA LYS A 172 -5.54 44.67 -9.28
C LYS A 172 -6.04 43.52 -10.17
N LYS A 173 -6.43 43.80 -11.42
CA LYS A 173 -6.86 42.81 -12.41
C LYS A 173 -5.73 41.84 -12.78
N ALA A 174 -4.50 42.31 -12.92
CA ALA A 174 -3.33 41.49 -13.19
C ALA A 174 -2.96 40.61 -11.98
N LEU A 175 -3.02 41.10 -10.74
CA LEU A 175 -2.83 40.30 -9.52
C LEU A 175 -3.82 39.14 -9.43
N ARG A 176 -5.12 39.40 -9.62
CA ARG A 176 -6.14 38.33 -9.65
C ARG A 176 -5.86 37.27 -10.71
N LYS A 177 -5.25 37.64 -11.85
CA LYS A 177 -4.84 36.66 -12.86
C LYS A 177 -3.67 35.79 -12.38
N VAL A 178 -2.67 36.37 -11.70
CA VAL A 178 -1.56 35.60 -11.09
C VAL A 178 -2.10 34.63 -10.04
N GLU A 179 -2.99 35.09 -9.15
CA GLU A 179 -3.65 34.25 -8.15
C GLU A 179 -4.35 33.04 -8.79
N ARG A 180 -5.13 33.27 -9.85
CA ARG A 180 -5.81 32.22 -10.59
C ARG A 180 -4.86 31.21 -11.25
N VAL A 181 -3.70 31.68 -11.77
CA VAL A 181 -2.69 30.75 -12.33
C VAL A 181 -2.08 29.90 -11.24
N HIS A 182 -1.71 30.49 -10.11
CA HIS A 182 -1.20 29.73 -8.96
C HIS A 182 -2.23 28.75 -8.39
N GLU A 183 -3.48 29.15 -8.27
CA GLU A 183 -4.59 28.28 -7.84
C GLU A 183 -4.76 27.10 -8.79
N ARG A 184 -4.71 27.33 -10.11
CA ARG A 184 -4.79 26.26 -11.11
C ARG A 184 -3.64 25.26 -10.96
N ILE A 185 -2.41 25.75 -10.78
CA ILE A 185 -1.23 24.90 -10.56
C ILE A 185 -1.41 24.08 -9.27
N ALA A 186 -1.83 24.71 -8.19
CA ALA A 186 -2.06 24.05 -6.90
C ALA A 186 -3.15 22.97 -7.03
N ASN A 187 -4.26 23.26 -7.71
CA ASN A 187 -5.34 22.29 -7.92
C ASN A 187 -4.91 21.12 -8.80
N LYS A 188 -4.14 21.35 -9.87
CA LYS A 188 -3.57 20.29 -10.71
C LYS A 188 -2.65 19.36 -9.90
N ARG A 189 -1.77 19.93 -9.06
CA ARG A 189 -0.88 19.14 -8.16
C ARG A 189 -1.68 18.32 -7.17
N TYR A 190 -2.68 18.92 -6.57
CA TYR A 190 -3.53 18.26 -5.57
C TYR A 190 -4.30 17.08 -6.20
N ASP A 191 -4.94 17.28 -7.34
CA ASP A 191 -5.64 16.23 -8.08
C ASP A 191 -4.70 15.08 -8.47
N PHE A 192 -3.51 15.40 -9.00
CA PHE A 192 -2.51 14.41 -9.36
C PHE A 192 -2.04 13.59 -8.15
N ALA A 193 -1.68 14.26 -7.05
CA ALA A 193 -1.27 13.60 -5.82
C ALA A 193 -2.40 12.72 -5.24
N HIS A 194 -3.66 13.15 -5.36
CA HIS A 194 -4.83 12.35 -4.99
C HIS A 194 -4.97 11.08 -5.84
N LYS A 195 -4.76 11.18 -7.16
CA LYS A 195 -4.83 10.03 -8.09
C LYS A 195 -3.71 9.03 -7.80
N VAL A 196 -2.47 9.52 -7.67
CA VAL A 196 -1.31 8.66 -7.39
C VAL A 196 -1.44 8.00 -6.02
N SER A 197 -1.76 8.75 -4.97
CA SER A 197 -1.94 8.17 -3.63
C SER A 197 -3.08 7.13 -3.59
N ARG A 198 -4.17 7.34 -4.34
CA ARG A 198 -5.25 6.35 -4.44
C ARG A 198 -4.80 5.11 -5.21
N TYR A 199 -4.05 5.29 -6.29
CA TYR A 199 -3.46 4.20 -7.06
C TYR A 199 -2.57 3.31 -6.18
N LEU A 200 -1.64 3.91 -5.44
CA LEU A 200 -0.75 3.17 -4.53
C LEU A 200 -1.53 2.42 -3.45
N VAL A 201 -2.43 3.12 -2.76
CA VAL A 201 -3.23 2.52 -1.67
C VAL A 201 -4.17 1.43 -2.16
N ASN A 202 -4.67 1.49 -3.39
CA ASN A 202 -5.54 0.45 -3.94
C ASN A 202 -4.79 -0.84 -4.30
N ARG A 203 -3.49 -0.76 -4.65
CA ARG A 203 -2.68 -1.90 -5.12
C ARG A 203 -1.83 -2.54 -4.03
N PHE A 204 -1.31 -1.73 -3.08
CA PHE A 204 -0.28 -2.20 -2.16
C PHE A 204 -0.75 -2.20 -0.72
N GLY A 205 -0.42 -3.27 0.01
CA GLY A 205 -0.69 -3.43 1.43
C GLY A 205 0.32 -2.70 2.31
N LEU A 206 1.59 -2.62 1.84
CA LEU A 206 2.65 -1.83 2.47
C LEU A 206 3.31 -0.94 1.42
N ILE A 207 3.48 0.34 1.76
CA ILE A 207 4.08 1.36 0.91
C ILE A 207 5.20 2.02 1.71
N ALA A 208 6.45 1.85 1.28
CA ALA A 208 7.60 2.48 1.89
C ALA A 208 8.04 3.71 1.09
N PHE A 209 8.27 4.84 1.76
CA PHE A 209 8.83 6.07 1.21
C PHE A 209 10.09 6.45 1.96
N GLU A 210 10.94 7.28 1.36
CA GLU A 210 12.00 7.97 2.08
C GLU A 210 11.44 9.09 2.97
N ASP A 211 12.02 9.26 4.15
CA ASP A 211 11.77 10.40 5.04
C ASP A 211 12.60 11.62 4.59
N LEU A 212 12.13 12.29 3.56
CA LEU A 212 12.84 13.41 2.95
C LEU A 212 12.62 14.72 3.70
N SER A 213 13.70 15.36 4.11
CA SER A 213 13.67 16.73 4.65
C SER A 213 13.50 17.77 3.53
N ILE A 214 12.27 17.95 3.04
CA ILE A 214 11.96 18.88 1.95
C ILE A 214 12.45 20.31 2.25
N GLN A 215 12.33 20.77 3.51
CA GLN A 215 12.80 22.10 3.91
C GLN A 215 14.31 22.30 3.67
N ASN A 216 15.12 21.26 3.95
CA ASN A 216 16.55 21.30 3.68
C ASN A 216 16.86 21.24 2.18
N MET A 217 16.09 20.49 1.40
CA MET A 217 16.25 20.40 -0.04
C MET A 217 15.92 21.72 -0.75
N LEU A 218 14.96 22.50 -0.23
CA LEU A 218 14.58 23.83 -0.77
C LEU A 218 15.67 24.89 -0.59
N LYS A 219 16.67 24.68 0.26
CA LYS A 219 17.85 25.57 0.38
C LYS A 219 18.75 25.54 -0.85
N ASN A 220 18.65 24.51 -1.68
CA ASN A 220 19.34 24.45 -2.97
C ASN A 220 18.61 25.29 -4.01
N HIS A 221 19.08 26.51 -4.27
CA HIS A 221 18.47 27.47 -5.19
C HIS A 221 18.27 26.96 -6.61
N CYS A 222 19.13 26.06 -7.10
CA CYS A 222 19.04 25.49 -8.44
C CYS A 222 17.85 24.51 -8.58
N LEU A 223 17.49 23.83 -7.50
CA LEU A 223 16.45 22.77 -7.51
C LEU A 223 15.18 23.18 -6.78
N ALA A 224 15.21 24.23 -5.97
CA ALA A 224 14.09 24.66 -5.11
C ALA A 224 12.76 24.77 -5.86
N LYS A 225 12.79 25.36 -7.06
CA LYS A 225 11.62 25.54 -7.92
C LYS A 225 11.03 24.18 -8.35
N SER A 226 11.87 23.27 -8.78
CA SER A 226 11.44 21.92 -9.22
C SER A 226 10.95 21.09 -8.04
N ILE A 227 11.63 21.14 -6.90
CA ILE A 227 11.24 20.43 -5.66
C ILE A 227 9.89 20.96 -5.14
N SER A 228 9.68 22.28 -5.17
CA SER A 228 8.41 22.88 -4.81
C SER A 228 7.28 22.52 -5.79
N ASP A 229 7.62 22.29 -7.06
CA ASP A 229 6.64 21.88 -8.07
C ASP A 229 6.13 20.47 -7.86
N VAL A 230 6.97 19.55 -7.47
CA VAL A 230 6.62 18.11 -7.34
C VAL A 230 5.76 17.83 -6.11
N ALA A 231 5.89 18.60 -5.03
CA ALA A 231 5.07 18.51 -3.81
C ALA A 231 5.03 17.09 -3.19
N TRP A 232 6.18 16.42 -3.05
CA TRP A 232 6.29 15.04 -2.51
C TRP A 232 5.65 14.86 -1.14
N ASN A 233 5.79 15.85 -0.24
CA ASN A 233 5.18 15.79 1.09
C ASN A 233 3.64 15.63 1.02
N MET A 234 3.01 16.25 0.02
CA MET A 234 1.58 16.08 -0.25
C MET A 234 1.26 14.64 -0.61
N LEU A 235 2.05 14.00 -1.48
CA LEU A 235 1.88 12.59 -1.84
C LEU A 235 1.95 11.69 -0.60
N VAL A 236 3.01 11.85 0.22
CA VAL A 236 3.21 11.05 1.44
C VAL A 236 2.03 11.23 2.41
N THR A 237 1.64 12.49 2.67
CA THR A 237 0.51 12.80 3.58
C THR A 237 -0.80 12.20 3.08
N LEU A 238 -1.11 12.37 1.78
CA LEU A 238 -2.33 11.82 1.18
C LEU A 238 -2.33 10.29 1.17
N THR A 239 -1.17 9.67 0.93
CA THR A 239 -1.03 8.20 0.95
C THR A 239 -1.22 7.68 2.38
N SER A 240 -0.62 8.32 3.37
CA SER A 240 -0.69 7.90 4.77
C SER A 240 -2.12 7.86 5.31
N TYR A 241 -2.90 8.95 5.15
CA TYR A 241 -4.27 8.93 5.68
C TYR A 241 -5.19 7.98 4.89
N LYS A 242 -4.99 7.86 3.58
CA LYS A 242 -5.77 6.91 2.76
C LYS A 242 -5.42 5.47 3.10
N ALA A 243 -4.13 5.17 3.32
CA ALA A 243 -3.66 3.86 3.75
C ALA A 243 -4.26 3.47 5.09
N ALA A 244 -4.23 4.38 6.08
CA ALA A 244 -4.86 4.17 7.37
C ALA A 244 -6.37 3.86 7.26
N SER A 245 -7.08 4.52 6.32
CA SER A 245 -8.50 4.25 6.07
C SER A 245 -8.75 2.93 5.33
N ALA A 246 -7.78 2.45 4.56
CA ALA A 246 -7.90 1.29 3.69
C ALA A 246 -7.26 0.01 4.28
N GLY A 247 -6.68 0.08 5.50
CA GLY A 247 -5.98 -1.04 6.12
C GLY A 247 -4.62 -1.35 5.49
N SER A 248 -4.02 -0.41 4.73
CA SER A 248 -2.66 -0.48 4.23
C SER A 248 -1.71 0.23 5.20
N MET A 249 -0.43 -0.10 5.13
CA MET A 249 0.61 0.50 5.97
C MET A 249 1.51 1.42 5.13
N VAL A 250 1.83 2.60 5.66
CA VAL A 250 2.88 3.46 5.11
C VAL A 250 4.03 3.51 6.09
N VAL A 251 5.24 3.32 5.56
CA VAL A 251 6.49 3.32 6.33
C VAL A 251 7.42 4.37 5.74
N LEU A 252 8.06 5.17 6.60
CA LEU A 252 9.10 6.11 6.21
C LEU A 252 10.46 5.54 6.60
N VAL A 253 11.44 5.60 5.70
CA VAL A 253 12.78 5.05 5.90
C VAL A 253 13.85 6.15 5.76
N ASP A 254 14.99 5.94 6.42
CA ASP A 254 16.14 6.85 6.29
C ASP A 254 16.62 6.89 4.82
N PRO A 255 16.71 8.07 4.20
CA PRO A 255 17.11 8.22 2.80
C PRO A 255 18.60 7.96 2.55
N ARG A 256 19.41 7.75 3.60
CA ARG A 256 20.85 7.58 3.46
C ARG A 256 21.18 6.30 2.68
N ASN A 257 22.00 6.47 1.65
CA ASN A 257 22.56 5.38 0.85
C ASN A 257 21.54 4.51 0.06
N THR A 258 20.27 4.83 0.02
CA THR A 258 19.26 4.08 -0.71
C THR A 258 19.62 3.92 -2.19
N SER A 259 20.14 4.96 -2.85
CA SER A 259 20.60 4.92 -4.23
C SER A 259 21.98 4.30 -4.42
N LYS A 260 22.83 4.28 -3.37
CA LYS A 260 24.19 3.78 -3.44
C LYS A 260 24.32 2.30 -3.11
N MET A 261 23.50 1.79 -2.22
CA MET A 261 23.52 0.39 -1.77
C MET A 261 23.07 -0.55 -2.89
N CYS A 262 23.79 -1.64 -3.11
CA CYS A 262 23.38 -2.69 -4.02
C CYS A 262 22.27 -3.54 -3.38
N PRO A 263 21.11 -3.73 -4.02
CA PRO A 263 20.01 -4.48 -3.44
C PRO A 263 20.29 -6.00 -3.39
N ARG A 264 21.23 -6.52 -4.19
CA ARG A 264 21.60 -7.93 -4.20
C ARG A 264 22.65 -8.27 -3.15
N CYS A 265 23.77 -7.56 -3.09
CA CYS A 265 24.89 -7.90 -2.21
C CYS A 265 25.10 -6.96 -1.02
N GLY A 266 24.37 -5.84 -0.94
CA GLY A 266 24.44 -4.89 0.17
C GLY A 266 25.64 -3.94 0.16
N ILE A 267 26.57 -4.07 -0.78
CA ILE A 267 27.74 -3.19 -0.88
C ILE A 267 27.35 -1.78 -1.31
N LEU A 268 28.02 -0.78 -0.74
CA LEU A 268 27.90 0.61 -1.15
C LEU A 268 28.76 0.87 -2.37
N VAL A 269 28.14 1.35 -3.44
CA VAL A 269 28.82 1.77 -4.69
C VAL A 269 28.88 3.29 -4.70
N GLU A 270 30.08 3.85 -4.78
CA GLU A 270 30.25 5.29 -4.89
C GLU A 270 29.69 5.81 -6.21
N LYS A 271 28.87 6.86 -6.13
CA LYS A 271 28.18 7.48 -7.26
C LYS A 271 28.08 8.97 -7.11
N THR A 272 28.10 9.65 -8.24
CA THR A 272 27.76 11.06 -8.34
C THR A 272 26.25 11.24 -8.59
N LEU A 273 25.76 12.47 -8.45
CA LEU A 273 24.35 12.79 -8.76
C LEU A 273 24.00 12.65 -10.23
N SER A 274 25.00 12.67 -11.12
CA SER A 274 24.83 12.51 -12.58
C SER A 274 24.71 11.05 -13.00
N ASP A 275 25.15 10.09 -12.17
CA ASP A 275 25.12 8.67 -12.52
C ASP A 275 23.69 8.14 -12.45
N ARG A 276 23.15 7.73 -13.59
CA ARG A 276 21.77 7.22 -13.71
C ARG A 276 21.68 5.71 -13.58
N ILE A 277 22.80 5.01 -13.71
CA ILE A 277 22.86 3.55 -13.65
C ILE A 277 23.59 3.11 -12.39
N HIS A 278 23.04 2.13 -11.69
CA HIS A 278 23.72 1.40 -10.63
C HIS A 278 24.46 0.22 -11.21
N ASN A 279 25.80 0.29 -11.23
CA ASN A 279 26.66 -0.82 -11.63
C ASN A 279 27.42 -1.33 -10.40
N CYS A 280 27.08 -2.52 -9.94
CA CYS A 280 27.76 -3.12 -8.78
C CYS A 280 29.00 -3.88 -9.23
N THR A 281 30.16 -3.44 -8.81
CA THR A 281 31.46 -4.08 -9.14
C THR A 281 31.63 -5.44 -8.44
N GLN A 282 30.92 -5.68 -7.33
CA GLN A 282 31.05 -6.92 -6.56
C GLN A 282 30.21 -8.08 -7.15
N CYS A 283 28.94 -7.84 -7.51
CA CYS A 283 28.03 -8.88 -7.96
C CYS A 283 27.57 -8.74 -9.42
N GLY A 284 28.07 -7.73 -10.15
CA GLY A 284 27.77 -7.48 -11.56
C GLY A 284 26.33 -6.95 -11.83
N LEU A 285 25.56 -6.63 -10.80
CA LEU A 285 24.20 -6.12 -10.97
C LEU A 285 24.23 -4.73 -11.62
N SER A 286 23.48 -4.54 -12.70
CA SER A 286 23.27 -3.26 -13.37
C SER A 286 21.78 -2.92 -13.39
N LEU A 287 21.40 -1.78 -12.81
CA LEU A 287 20.02 -1.31 -12.71
C LEU A 287 19.95 0.21 -12.92
N ASP A 288 18.77 0.72 -13.30
CA ASP A 288 18.47 2.15 -13.13
C ASP A 288 18.63 2.58 -11.67
N ARG A 289 19.15 3.81 -11.45
CA ARG A 289 19.46 4.31 -10.12
C ARG A 289 18.22 4.47 -9.24
N ASP A 290 17.14 5.00 -9.81
CA ASP A 290 15.91 5.31 -9.08
C ASP A 290 15.16 3.99 -8.80
N TRP A 291 15.24 3.02 -9.71
CA TRP A 291 14.72 1.66 -9.44
C TRP A 291 15.54 0.94 -8.37
N ASN A 292 16.85 1.04 -8.39
CA ASN A 292 17.72 0.55 -7.32
C ASN A 292 17.33 1.15 -5.95
N ALA A 293 17.11 2.47 -5.91
CA ALA A 293 16.67 3.15 -4.69
C ALA A 293 15.31 2.62 -4.21
N ALA A 294 14.34 2.48 -5.09
CA ALA A 294 13.01 1.97 -4.74
C ALA A 294 13.05 0.56 -4.14
N ILE A 295 13.90 -0.34 -4.65
CA ILE A 295 14.10 -1.68 -4.07
C ILE A 295 14.71 -1.59 -2.66
N ASN A 296 15.71 -0.74 -2.46
CA ASN A 296 16.32 -0.56 -1.15
C ASN A 296 15.37 0.10 -0.13
N ILE A 297 14.55 1.06 -0.58
CA ILE A 297 13.48 1.66 0.24
C ILE A 297 12.50 0.58 0.71
N LEU A 298 12.07 -0.32 -0.18
CA LEU A 298 11.23 -1.45 0.21
C LEU A 298 11.91 -2.33 1.25
N ARG A 299 13.16 -2.72 1.01
CA ARG A 299 13.95 -3.56 1.92
C ARG A 299 14.06 -2.94 3.33
N LEU A 300 14.41 -1.66 3.41
CA LEU A 300 14.50 -0.93 4.68
C LEU A 300 13.12 -0.81 5.37
N GLY A 301 12.07 -0.56 4.60
CA GLY A 301 10.70 -0.52 5.11
C GLY A 301 10.27 -1.86 5.71
N LEU A 302 10.59 -2.98 5.07
CA LEU A 302 10.30 -4.32 5.60
C LEU A 302 11.07 -4.62 6.89
N GLN A 303 12.35 -4.24 6.93
CA GLN A 303 13.18 -4.40 8.13
C GLN A 303 12.61 -3.61 9.32
N SER A 304 12.13 -2.38 9.10
CA SER A 304 11.58 -1.54 10.17
C SER A 304 10.30 -2.09 10.79
N VAL A 305 9.52 -2.89 10.04
CA VAL A 305 8.30 -3.56 10.54
C VAL A 305 8.53 -5.03 10.94
N GLY A 306 9.79 -5.48 11.00
CA GLY A 306 10.15 -6.82 11.45
C GLY A 306 9.85 -7.95 10.47
N ILE A 307 9.59 -7.63 9.20
CA ILE A 307 9.37 -8.63 8.14
C ILE A 307 10.73 -9.04 7.57
N LYS A 308 11.05 -10.35 7.64
CA LYS A 308 12.28 -10.87 7.04
C LYS A 308 12.23 -10.80 5.51
N THR A 309 13.27 -10.22 4.92
CA THR A 309 13.34 -9.84 3.50
C THR A 309 13.60 -10.98 2.51
N VAL A 310 13.63 -12.25 2.94
CA VAL A 310 14.06 -13.38 2.11
C VAL A 310 13.15 -13.63 0.90
N GLU A 311 11.88 -13.20 0.94
CA GLU A 311 10.90 -13.48 -0.12
C GLU A 311 10.48 -12.24 -0.95
N ALA A 312 10.99 -11.05 -0.64
CA ALA A 312 10.49 -9.80 -1.24
C ALA A 312 11.41 -9.17 -2.30
N CYS A 313 12.61 -9.72 -2.53
CA CYS A 313 13.51 -9.24 -3.59
C CYS A 313 13.41 -10.12 -4.83
N PRO A 314 13.09 -9.55 -5.99
CA PRO A 314 12.95 -10.31 -7.26
C PRO A 314 14.29 -10.76 -7.87
N PHE A 315 15.41 -10.75 -7.11
CA PHE A 315 16.75 -11.13 -7.58
C PHE A 315 17.44 -12.12 -6.62
#